data_053171bcbaf2e8a9aed732f710c783f6
#
_entry.id   053171bcbaf2e8a9aed732f710c783f6
#
_cell.length_a   1.000
_cell.length_b   1.000
_cell.length_c   1.000
_cell.angle_alpha   90.00
_cell.angle_beta   90.00
_cell.angle_gamma   90.00
#
_symmetry.space_group_name_H-M   'P 1'
#
loop_
_entity.id
_entity.type
_entity.pdbx_description
1 polymer ?
#
loop_
_entity_poly.entity_id
_entity_poly.type
_entity_poly.pdbx_seq_one_letter_code
_entity_poly.pdbx_strand_id
1 'polypeptide(L)'
;MAFRRAGGLRFHVQQLGKRAAGAPVVMLHGLFTGSLASWWFTAAPAVARTHPVRLLDLRGHGLSDCPATGYDTATMVDDVLALTDDLPPFAVVGHSYGALVGLRLALAHPERVVALACVEAPLVGITDQGPDDERDVPSETATDTERRLLTETSILADLRAEAPVTDDDLRAVGVPLAFLFGARSWCAPAAERVAAVRPDADVSVLDGGHALHLDARTEVADRLVGFLDRLAPPAAVGDRHLLDPEAVPHG
;
A
#
# COMPACT_ATOMS: atom_id res chain seq x y z
N MET A 1 -19.01 -8.66 -1.99
CA MET A 1 -18.42 -7.45 -1.36
C MET A 1 -18.25 -7.75 0.11
N ALA A 2 -17.05 -7.49 0.65
CA ALA A 2 -16.77 -7.69 2.07
C ALA A 2 -16.46 -6.34 2.72
N PHE A 3 -16.92 -6.15 3.94
CA PHE A 3 -16.62 -4.97 4.75
C PHE A 3 -16.00 -5.40 6.07
N ARG A 4 -15.03 -4.61 6.55
CA ARG A 4 -14.44 -4.72 7.88
C ARG A 4 -14.64 -3.40 8.62
N ARG A 5 -14.52 -3.44 9.95
CA ARG A 5 -14.60 -2.23 10.79
C ARG A 5 -13.25 -1.98 11.47
N ALA A 6 -12.82 -0.74 11.45
CA ALA A 6 -11.65 -0.25 12.16
C ALA A 6 -11.93 1.18 12.65
N GLY A 7 -11.55 1.54 13.88
CA GLY A 7 -11.73 2.88 14.41
C GLY A 7 -13.17 3.43 14.34
N GLY A 8 -14.19 2.56 14.38
CA GLY A 8 -15.59 2.93 14.22
C GLY A 8 -16.06 3.09 12.78
N LEU A 9 -15.15 3.11 11.80
CA LEU A 9 -15.44 3.24 10.37
C LEU A 9 -15.65 1.87 9.73
N ARG A 10 -16.38 1.87 8.61
CA ARG A 10 -16.58 0.72 7.74
C ARG A 10 -15.69 0.85 6.51
N PHE A 11 -14.90 -0.18 6.24
CA PHE A 11 -13.98 -0.26 5.11
C PHE A 11 -14.39 -1.34 4.13
N HIS A 12 -14.34 -1.04 2.84
CA HIS A 12 -14.51 -2.06 1.80
C HIS A 12 -13.20 -2.79 1.57
N VAL A 13 -13.27 -4.12 1.60
CA VAL A 13 -12.11 -5.02 1.49
C VAL A 13 -12.43 -6.11 0.49
N GLN A 14 -11.49 -6.46 -0.36
CA GLN A 14 -11.58 -7.60 -1.27
C GLN A 14 -10.37 -8.52 -1.11
N GLN A 15 -10.54 -9.78 -1.49
CA GLN A 15 -9.49 -10.80 -1.40
C GLN A 15 -9.44 -11.63 -2.67
N LEU A 16 -8.21 -11.89 -3.14
CA LEU A 16 -7.90 -12.79 -4.23
C LEU A 16 -6.88 -13.84 -3.77
N GLY A 17 -6.79 -14.95 -4.49
CA GLY A 17 -5.72 -15.93 -4.27
C GLY A 17 -5.69 -16.60 -2.89
N LYS A 18 -6.82 -16.76 -2.21
CA LYS A 18 -6.91 -17.27 -0.81
C LYS A 18 -6.18 -18.60 -0.55
N ARG A 19 -5.91 -19.39 -1.59
CA ARG A 19 -5.23 -20.70 -1.50
C ARG A 19 -3.77 -20.65 -1.99
N ALA A 20 -3.27 -19.48 -2.38
CA ALA A 20 -1.89 -19.31 -2.78
C ALA A 20 -0.97 -19.49 -1.56
N ALA A 21 0.23 -20.03 -1.81
CA ALA A 21 1.15 -20.47 -0.75
C ALA A 21 2.15 -19.36 -0.32
N GLY A 22 2.28 -18.30 -1.10
CA GLY A 22 3.19 -17.18 -0.79
C GLY A 22 2.74 -16.35 0.42
N ALA A 23 3.59 -15.45 0.87
CA ALA A 23 3.25 -14.49 1.91
C ALA A 23 2.03 -13.65 1.49
N PRO A 24 1.11 -13.31 2.40
CA PRO A 24 0.01 -12.41 2.07
C PRO A 24 0.52 -11.06 1.56
N VAL A 25 -0.21 -10.47 0.62
CA VAL A 25 0.09 -9.15 0.05
C VAL A 25 -1.09 -8.22 0.32
N VAL A 26 -0.82 -7.05 0.90
CA VAL A 26 -1.79 -5.98 1.10
C VAL A 26 -1.53 -4.90 0.06
N MET A 27 -2.55 -4.54 -0.74
CA MET A 27 -2.41 -3.54 -1.79
C MET A 27 -3.18 -2.27 -1.43
N LEU A 28 -2.46 -1.13 -1.43
CA LEU A 28 -2.92 0.20 -1.07
C LEU A 28 -2.91 1.11 -2.31
N HIS A 29 -4.03 1.73 -2.62
CA HIS A 29 -4.15 2.66 -3.75
C HIS A 29 -3.71 4.09 -3.37
N GLY A 30 -3.59 4.98 -4.36
CA GLY A 30 -3.34 6.41 -4.19
C GLY A 30 -4.61 7.19 -3.81
N LEU A 31 -4.43 8.46 -3.42
CA LEU A 31 -5.53 9.35 -3.03
C LEU A 31 -6.37 9.84 -4.22
N PHE A 32 -7.48 10.49 -3.90
CA PHE A 32 -8.44 11.15 -4.80
C PHE A 32 -9.14 10.22 -5.77
N THR A 33 -8.52 9.86 -6.88
CA THR A 33 -9.11 9.00 -7.91
C THR A 33 -8.91 7.51 -7.64
N GLY A 34 -8.09 7.15 -6.63
CA GLY A 34 -7.77 5.76 -6.30
C GLY A 34 -8.91 5.02 -5.61
N SER A 35 -8.92 3.73 -5.79
CA SER A 35 -9.71 2.75 -5.04
C SER A 35 -9.05 1.39 -5.16
N LEU A 36 -9.52 0.38 -4.45
CA LEU A 36 -9.03 -0.99 -4.62
C LEU A 36 -9.16 -1.50 -6.07
N ALA A 37 -10.07 -0.90 -6.86
CA ALA A 37 -10.23 -1.21 -8.27
C ALA A 37 -8.97 -0.90 -9.09
N SER A 38 -8.16 0.07 -8.67
CA SER A 38 -6.88 0.40 -9.30
C SER A 38 -5.96 -0.82 -9.37
N TRP A 39 -5.95 -1.65 -8.33
CA TRP A 39 -5.20 -2.89 -8.26
C TRP A 39 -5.99 -4.11 -8.76
N TRP A 40 -7.30 -4.14 -8.49
CA TRP A 40 -8.16 -5.25 -8.87
C TRP A 40 -8.13 -5.54 -10.37
N PHE A 41 -8.14 -4.50 -11.20
CA PHE A 41 -8.13 -4.61 -12.65
C PHE A 41 -6.73 -4.53 -13.28
N THR A 42 -5.67 -4.45 -12.47
CA THR A 42 -4.29 -4.34 -12.96
C THR A 42 -3.43 -5.48 -12.43
N ALA A 43 -2.60 -5.25 -11.42
CA ALA A 43 -1.59 -6.22 -10.95
C ALA A 43 -2.13 -7.30 -10.00
N ALA A 44 -3.22 -7.06 -9.26
CA ALA A 44 -3.69 -7.99 -8.24
C ALA A 44 -4.04 -9.39 -8.76
N PRO A 45 -4.67 -9.57 -9.96
CA PRO A 45 -4.93 -10.92 -10.48
C PRO A 45 -3.66 -11.71 -10.80
N ALA A 46 -2.58 -11.03 -11.23
CA ALA A 46 -1.29 -11.68 -11.50
C ALA A 46 -0.62 -12.13 -10.19
N VAL A 47 -0.54 -11.23 -9.21
CA VAL A 47 0.02 -11.52 -7.87
C VAL A 47 -0.78 -12.62 -7.16
N ALA A 48 -2.11 -12.63 -7.32
CA ALA A 48 -3.00 -13.59 -6.68
C ALA A 48 -2.81 -15.05 -7.15
N ARG A 49 -2.00 -15.29 -8.19
CA ARG A 49 -1.66 -16.65 -8.61
C ARG A 49 -0.71 -17.35 -7.63
N THR A 50 0.17 -16.58 -6.98
CA THR A 50 1.21 -17.09 -6.07
C THR A 50 1.08 -16.62 -4.65
N HIS A 51 0.38 -15.48 -4.41
CA HIS A 51 0.23 -14.87 -3.09
C HIS A 51 -1.25 -14.61 -2.76
N PRO A 52 -1.71 -14.83 -1.51
CA PRO A 52 -3.01 -14.31 -1.07
C PRO A 52 -2.97 -12.77 -1.11
N VAL A 53 -3.92 -12.13 -1.77
CA VAL A 53 -3.98 -10.67 -1.91
C VAL A 53 -5.16 -10.11 -1.14
N ARG A 54 -4.93 -9.07 -0.33
CA ARG A 54 -5.94 -8.24 0.29
C ARG A 54 -5.88 -6.83 -0.30
N LEU A 55 -7.00 -6.36 -0.79
CA LEU A 55 -7.20 -5.03 -1.38
C LEU A 55 -8.08 -4.22 -0.44
N LEU A 56 -7.68 -2.99 -0.17
CA LEU A 56 -8.41 -2.08 0.71
C LEU A 56 -8.84 -0.84 -0.08
N ASP A 57 -10.10 -0.40 0.09
CA ASP A 57 -10.43 1.01 -0.14
C ASP A 57 -10.03 1.78 1.11
N LEU A 58 -9.09 2.71 0.98
CA LEU A 58 -8.68 3.59 2.08
C LEU A 58 -9.86 4.47 2.52
N ARG A 59 -9.78 5.06 3.73
CA ARG A 59 -10.78 6.02 4.22
C ARG A 59 -11.08 7.10 3.17
N GLY A 60 -12.33 7.46 3.02
CA GLY A 60 -12.79 8.46 2.05
C GLY A 60 -12.87 7.98 0.60
N HIS A 61 -12.42 6.76 0.29
CA HIS A 61 -12.34 6.26 -1.08
C HIS A 61 -13.23 5.03 -1.32
N GLY A 62 -13.56 4.82 -2.60
CA GLY A 62 -14.33 3.67 -3.05
C GLY A 62 -15.64 3.52 -2.29
N LEU A 63 -15.82 2.38 -1.61
CA LEU A 63 -17.00 2.08 -0.80
C LEU A 63 -16.74 2.18 0.72
N SER A 64 -15.56 2.65 1.13
CA SER A 64 -15.23 2.92 2.53
C SER A 64 -15.89 4.19 3.02
N ASP A 65 -16.10 4.26 4.35
CA ASP A 65 -16.64 5.47 4.98
C ASP A 65 -15.69 6.66 4.79
N CYS A 66 -16.26 7.87 4.70
CA CYS A 66 -15.53 9.12 4.50
C CYS A 66 -15.64 10.00 5.76
N PRO A 67 -14.74 9.86 6.71
CA PRO A 67 -14.70 10.72 7.89
C PRO A 67 -14.23 12.12 7.51
N ALA A 68 -14.56 13.11 8.34
CA ALA A 68 -14.13 14.49 8.13
C ALA A 68 -12.61 14.70 8.38
N THR A 69 -11.94 13.81 9.10
CA THR A 69 -10.53 13.97 9.52
C THR A 69 -9.76 12.66 9.51
N GLY A 70 -8.43 12.74 9.68
CA GLY A 70 -7.53 11.60 9.85
C GLY A 70 -7.00 11.06 8.53
N TYR A 71 -6.62 11.91 7.60
CA TYR A 71 -6.05 11.53 6.31
C TYR A 71 -4.52 11.54 6.30
N ASP A 72 -3.90 11.70 7.47
CA ASP A 72 -2.45 11.54 7.65
C ASP A 72 -2.02 10.06 7.58
N THR A 73 -0.73 9.84 7.27
CA THR A 73 -0.22 8.47 7.10
C THR A 73 -0.27 7.65 8.38
N ALA A 74 -0.12 8.25 9.57
CA ALA A 74 -0.14 7.53 10.84
C ALA A 74 -1.53 6.95 11.11
N THR A 75 -2.57 7.75 10.93
CA THR A 75 -3.97 7.30 11.06
C THR A 75 -4.31 6.20 10.04
N MET A 76 -3.81 6.32 8.79
CA MET A 76 -4.02 5.27 7.78
C MET A 76 -3.22 3.99 8.06
N VAL A 77 -2.06 4.08 8.71
CA VAL A 77 -1.32 2.90 9.22
C VAL A 77 -2.15 2.15 10.24
N ASP A 78 -2.78 2.86 11.20
CA ASP A 78 -3.67 2.24 12.20
C ASP A 78 -4.85 1.52 11.53
N ASP A 79 -5.44 2.13 10.49
CA ASP A 79 -6.49 1.46 9.71
C ASP A 79 -5.99 0.17 9.07
N VAL A 80 -4.84 0.22 8.40
CA VAL A 80 -4.25 -0.96 7.74
C VAL A 80 -3.97 -2.07 8.75
N LEU A 81 -3.40 -1.75 9.91
CA LEU A 81 -3.14 -2.71 10.99
C LEU A 81 -4.43 -3.38 11.48
N ALA A 82 -5.46 -2.58 11.75
CA ALA A 82 -6.76 -3.11 12.20
C ALA A 82 -7.48 -3.94 11.13
N LEU A 83 -7.32 -3.58 9.85
CA LEU A 83 -7.91 -4.30 8.72
C LEU A 83 -7.13 -5.57 8.33
N THR A 84 -5.96 -5.76 8.91
CA THR A 84 -5.05 -6.90 8.64
C THR A 84 -4.67 -7.67 9.90
N ASP A 85 -5.38 -7.47 11.01
CA ASP A 85 -5.13 -8.11 12.31
C ASP A 85 -5.17 -9.65 12.27
N ASP A 86 -5.94 -10.20 11.34
CA ASP A 86 -6.07 -11.64 11.09
C ASP A 86 -4.99 -12.20 10.15
N LEU A 87 -4.09 -11.36 9.60
CA LEU A 87 -2.99 -11.81 8.74
C LEU A 87 -1.71 -12.03 9.55
N PRO A 88 -0.90 -13.05 9.19
CA PRO A 88 0.51 -13.08 9.59
C PRO A 88 1.23 -11.88 8.99
N PRO A 89 2.54 -11.65 9.27
CA PRO A 89 3.32 -10.63 8.56
C PRO A 89 3.15 -10.74 7.06
N PHE A 90 3.00 -9.60 6.38
CA PHE A 90 2.60 -9.50 4.98
C PHE A 90 3.50 -8.58 4.17
N ALA A 91 3.52 -8.74 2.86
CA ALA A 91 4.12 -7.77 1.95
C ALA A 91 3.11 -6.64 1.67
N VAL A 92 3.63 -5.43 1.46
CA VAL A 92 2.83 -4.26 1.08
C VAL A 92 3.16 -3.86 -0.35
N VAL A 93 2.15 -3.59 -1.15
CA VAL A 93 2.26 -2.93 -2.45
C VAL A 93 1.46 -1.63 -2.38
N GLY A 94 2.12 -0.50 -2.49
CA GLY A 94 1.48 0.81 -2.41
C GLY A 94 1.65 1.63 -3.68
N HIS A 95 0.62 2.35 -4.11
CA HIS A 95 0.69 3.35 -5.17
C HIS A 95 0.58 4.75 -4.59
N SER A 96 1.46 5.67 -5.00
CA SER A 96 1.41 7.08 -4.61
C SER A 96 1.34 7.22 -3.08
N TYR A 97 0.33 7.86 -2.53
CA TYR A 97 0.14 8.00 -1.08
C TYR A 97 0.03 6.64 -0.36
N GLY A 98 -0.55 5.62 -0.99
CA GLY A 98 -0.53 4.25 -0.47
C GLY A 98 0.87 3.68 -0.30
N ALA A 99 1.85 4.13 -1.09
CA ALA A 99 3.26 3.78 -0.91
C ALA A 99 3.87 4.48 0.32
N LEU A 100 3.49 5.75 0.60
CA LEU A 100 3.89 6.44 1.85
C LEU A 100 3.31 5.75 3.08
N VAL A 101 2.03 5.38 3.06
CA VAL A 101 1.42 4.59 4.14
C VAL A 101 2.19 3.28 4.34
N GLY A 102 2.56 2.59 3.25
CA GLY A 102 3.39 1.37 3.31
C GLY A 102 4.78 1.61 3.92
N LEU A 103 5.45 2.71 3.56
CA LEU A 103 6.75 3.10 4.15
C LEU A 103 6.62 3.40 5.64
N ARG A 104 5.65 4.19 6.05
CA ARG A 104 5.39 4.50 7.47
C ARG A 104 5.04 3.25 8.26
N LEU A 105 4.25 2.34 7.68
CA LEU A 105 3.94 1.04 8.29
C LEU A 105 5.20 0.20 8.48
N ALA A 106 6.07 0.10 7.48
CA ALA A 106 7.31 -0.68 7.56
C ALA A 106 8.31 -0.09 8.59
N LEU A 107 8.31 1.23 8.78
CA LEU A 107 9.14 1.91 9.78
C LEU A 107 8.59 1.73 11.20
N ALA A 108 7.30 1.90 11.39
CA ALA A 108 6.67 1.89 12.71
C ALA A 108 6.40 0.46 13.21
N HIS A 109 6.15 -0.48 12.31
CA HIS A 109 5.76 -1.87 12.60
C HIS A 109 6.53 -2.87 11.73
N PRO A 110 7.88 -2.92 11.84
CA PRO A 110 8.71 -3.79 11.01
C PRO A 110 8.39 -5.28 11.20
N GLU A 111 7.82 -5.67 12.34
CA GLU A 111 7.38 -7.04 12.63
C GLU A 111 6.15 -7.45 11.80
N ARG A 112 5.41 -6.48 11.23
CA ARG A 112 4.21 -6.73 10.42
C ARG A 112 4.50 -6.80 8.93
N VAL A 113 5.62 -6.25 8.48
CA VAL A 113 5.94 -6.12 7.05
C VAL A 113 7.11 -7.02 6.69
N VAL A 114 6.93 -7.90 5.69
CA VAL A 114 8.00 -8.79 5.19
C VAL A 114 8.69 -8.25 3.94
N ALA A 115 8.04 -7.37 3.20
CA ALA A 115 8.59 -6.67 2.02
C ALA A 115 7.69 -5.49 1.64
N LEU A 116 8.23 -4.51 0.93
CA LEU A 116 7.50 -3.34 0.49
C LEU A 116 7.83 -3.02 -0.98
N ALA A 117 6.79 -2.94 -1.82
CA ALA A 117 6.89 -2.43 -3.18
C ALA A 117 6.14 -1.09 -3.30
N CYS A 118 6.86 -0.07 -3.68
CA CYS A 118 6.37 1.30 -3.86
C CYS A 118 6.23 1.61 -5.35
N VAL A 119 5.03 1.86 -5.81
CA VAL A 119 4.75 2.31 -7.18
C VAL A 119 4.45 3.80 -7.11
N GLU A 120 5.25 4.62 -7.80
CA GLU A 120 5.07 6.07 -7.83
C GLU A 120 5.07 6.73 -6.44
N ALA A 121 5.98 6.32 -5.56
CA ALA A 121 6.09 6.91 -4.22
C ALA A 121 6.48 8.39 -4.29
N PRO A 122 5.71 9.32 -3.67
CA PRO A 122 6.00 10.75 -3.68
C PRO A 122 7.09 11.10 -2.64
N LEU A 123 8.32 10.68 -2.90
CA LEU A 123 9.47 10.90 -1.99
C LEU A 123 10.06 12.33 -2.08
N VAL A 124 9.73 13.04 -3.14
CA VAL A 124 9.99 14.49 -3.27
C VAL A 124 8.73 15.19 -2.74
N GLY A 125 8.63 15.72 -1.66
CA GLY A 125 7.43 16.25 -0.97
C GLY A 125 6.19 16.49 -1.84
N ILE A 126 5.03 16.22 -1.30
CA ILE A 126 3.76 16.43 -2.03
C ILE A 126 3.56 17.92 -2.35
N THR A 127 4.19 18.81 -1.59
CA THR A 127 4.16 20.27 -1.74
C THR A 127 5.01 20.80 -2.90
N ASP A 128 5.97 20.00 -3.43
CA ASP A 128 6.88 20.46 -4.50
C ASP A 128 6.27 20.38 -5.92
N GLN A 129 4.98 20.07 -6.04
CA GLN A 129 4.33 19.79 -7.33
C GLN A 129 3.73 21.00 -8.04
N GLY A 130 4.12 22.21 -7.70
CA GLY A 130 3.64 23.45 -8.33
C GLY A 130 2.76 24.32 -7.41
N PRO A 131 2.25 25.45 -7.87
CA PRO A 131 1.53 26.40 -7.04
C PRO A 131 0.32 25.76 -6.36
N ASP A 132 0.22 25.96 -5.05
CA ASP A 132 -0.75 25.36 -4.14
C ASP A 132 -2.22 25.67 -4.50
N ASP A 133 -2.46 26.76 -5.23
CA ASP A 133 -3.79 27.33 -5.41
C ASP A 133 -4.70 26.55 -6.37
N GLU A 134 -4.15 25.79 -7.33
CA GLU A 134 -4.99 25.06 -8.30
C GLU A 134 -5.47 23.69 -7.81
N ARG A 135 -4.83 23.12 -6.77
CA ARG A 135 -5.17 21.80 -6.23
C ARG A 135 -6.23 21.84 -5.12
N ASP A 136 -6.44 22.98 -4.53
CA ASP A 136 -7.38 23.17 -3.41
C ASP A 136 -8.84 23.24 -3.90
N VAL A 137 -9.04 23.42 -5.20
CA VAL A 137 -10.38 23.51 -5.81
C VAL A 137 -10.58 22.30 -6.71
N PRO A 138 -11.68 21.55 -6.56
CA PRO A 138 -11.98 20.45 -7.47
C PRO A 138 -12.07 20.96 -8.91
N SER A 139 -11.37 20.28 -9.82
CA SER A 139 -11.48 20.57 -11.25
C SER A 139 -12.90 20.34 -11.75
N GLU A 140 -13.26 20.88 -12.91
CA GLU A 140 -14.58 20.63 -13.53
C GLU A 140 -14.80 19.12 -13.82
N THR A 141 -13.71 18.38 -14.01
CA THR A 141 -13.73 16.93 -14.28
C THR A 141 -13.53 16.09 -13.02
N ALA A 142 -13.46 16.71 -11.82
CA ALA A 142 -13.27 16.00 -10.57
C ALA A 142 -14.40 15.00 -10.31
N THR A 143 -14.03 13.81 -9.87
CA THR A 143 -14.99 12.79 -9.43
C THR A 143 -15.72 13.23 -8.16
N ASP A 144 -16.87 12.62 -7.87
CA ASP A 144 -17.61 12.90 -6.62
C ASP A 144 -16.75 12.60 -5.37
N THR A 145 -15.93 11.56 -5.42
CA THR A 145 -14.99 11.21 -4.35
C THR A 145 -13.96 12.32 -4.14
N GLU A 146 -13.29 12.76 -5.20
CA GLU A 146 -12.30 13.83 -5.15
C GLU A 146 -12.91 15.13 -4.64
N ARG A 147 -14.05 15.52 -5.18
CA ARG A 147 -14.79 16.72 -4.74
C ARG A 147 -15.09 16.66 -3.24
N ARG A 148 -15.65 15.55 -2.77
CA ARG A 148 -15.97 15.35 -1.35
C ARG A 148 -14.72 15.42 -0.48
N LEU A 149 -13.65 14.75 -0.87
CA LEU A 149 -12.38 14.75 -0.12
C LEU A 149 -11.82 16.18 0.02
N LEU A 150 -11.82 16.95 -1.06
CA LEU A 150 -11.26 18.31 -1.08
C LEU A 150 -12.11 19.32 -0.31
N THR A 151 -13.45 19.16 -0.30
CA THR A 151 -14.36 20.18 0.27
C THR A 151 -14.93 19.83 1.65
N GLU A 152 -14.95 18.54 2.03
CA GLU A 152 -15.64 18.08 3.24
C GLU A 152 -14.70 17.42 4.27
N THR A 153 -13.39 17.36 3.97
CA THR A 153 -12.43 16.66 4.84
C THR A 153 -11.17 17.47 5.13
N SER A 154 -10.38 17.01 6.11
CA SER A 154 -9.07 17.58 6.44
C SER A 154 -7.94 17.15 5.49
N ILE A 155 -8.22 16.41 4.42
CA ILE A 155 -7.18 15.75 3.60
C ILE A 155 -6.07 16.70 3.15
N LEU A 156 -6.40 17.90 2.68
CA LEU A 156 -5.39 18.88 2.26
C LEU A 156 -4.51 19.37 3.42
N ALA A 157 -5.14 19.61 4.58
CA ALA A 157 -4.41 20.04 5.77
C ALA A 157 -3.47 18.91 6.26
N ASP A 158 -3.96 17.67 6.27
CA ASP A 158 -3.20 16.50 6.69
C ASP A 158 -2.02 16.24 5.73
N LEU A 159 -2.24 16.34 4.40
CA LEU A 159 -1.18 16.20 3.40
C LEU A 159 -0.09 17.26 3.52
N ARG A 160 -0.47 18.52 3.81
CA ARG A 160 0.50 19.61 4.02
C ARG A 160 1.29 19.46 5.31
N ALA A 161 0.71 18.84 6.32
CA ALA A 161 1.37 18.54 7.58
C ALA A 161 2.25 17.28 7.54
N GLU A 162 2.12 16.47 6.49
CA GLU A 162 2.87 15.21 6.37
C GLU A 162 4.38 15.46 6.27
N ALA A 163 5.15 14.84 7.17
CA ALA A 163 6.59 14.93 7.13
C ALA A 163 7.17 14.21 5.90
N PRO A 164 8.12 14.84 5.18
CA PRO A 164 8.77 14.19 4.04
C PRO A 164 9.50 12.91 4.47
N VAL A 165 9.60 11.95 3.56
CA VAL A 165 10.44 10.76 3.76
C VAL A 165 11.90 11.15 3.60
N THR A 166 12.68 10.99 4.66
CA THR A 166 14.11 11.30 4.69
C THR A 166 14.96 10.14 4.15
N ASP A 167 16.24 10.41 3.86
CA ASP A 167 17.20 9.35 3.52
C ASP A 167 17.42 8.38 4.67
N ASP A 168 17.35 8.88 5.92
CA ASP A 168 17.47 8.03 7.10
C ASP A 168 16.24 7.14 7.28
N ASP A 169 15.04 7.62 6.97
CA ASP A 169 13.85 6.78 6.90
C ASP A 169 14.05 5.64 5.89
N LEU A 170 14.51 5.95 4.67
CA LEU A 170 14.77 4.94 3.65
C LEU A 170 15.81 3.90 4.10
N ARG A 171 16.88 4.33 4.78
CA ARG A 171 17.90 3.43 5.34
C ARG A 171 17.36 2.58 6.47
N ALA A 172 16.45 3.11 7.28
CA ALA A 172 15.88 2.43 8.44
C ALA A 172 14.89 1.32 8.09
N VAL A 173 14.31 1.32 6.87
CA VAL A 173 13.41 0.22 6.44
C VAL A 173 14.20 -1.07 6.32
N GLY A 174 13.99 -2.00 7.23
CA GLY A 174 14.77 -3.25 7.38
C GLY A 174 14.33 -4.42 6.50
N VAL A 175 13.36 -4.20 5.58
CA VAL A 175 12.81 -5.25 4.71
C VAL A 175 13.22 -5.04 3.26
N PRO A 176 13.14 -6.09 2.39
CA PRO A 176 13.33 -5.95 0.96
C PRO A 176 12.42 -4.86 0.38
N LEU A 177 13.00 -4.01 -0.48
CA LEU A 177 12.33 -2.88 -1.10
C LEU A 177 12.33 -3.00 -2.62
N ALA A 178 11.19 -2.64 -3.24
CA ALA A 178 11.11 -2.37 -4.66
C ALA A 178 10.48 -0.98 -4.90
N PHE A 179 10.98 -0.26 -5.91
CA PHE A 179 10.42 1.02 -6.34
C PHE A 179 10.24 1.01 -7.85
N LEU A 180 9.03 1.37 -8.28
CA LEU A 180 8.69 1.50 -9.69
C LEU A 180 8.27 2.95 -9.96
N PHE A 181 8.94 3.61 -10.88
CA PHE A 181 8.66 4.99 -11.28
C PHE A 181 8.34 5.07 -12.76
N GLY A 182 7.44 5.96 -13.14
CA GLY A 182 7.15 6.29 -14.53
C GLY A 182 8.12 7.34 -15.07
N ALA A 183 8.71 7.10 -16.22
CA ALA A 183 9.69 8.02 -16.83
C ALA A 183 9.13 9.43 -17.10
N ARG A 184 7.79 9.55 -17.22
CA ARG A 184 7.09 10.84 -17.42
C ARG A 184 6.40 11.33 -16.14
N SER A 185 6.64 10.69 -15.02
CA SER A 185 6.07 11.06 -13.73
C SER A 185 6.90 12.11 -13.03
N TRP A 186 6.26 12.97 -12.28
CA TRP A 186 6.92 13.88 -11.35
C TRP A 186 7.66 13.15 -10.21
N CYS A 187 7.34 11.87 -9.95
CA CYS A 187 8.07 11.02 -9.01
C CYS A 187 9.39 10.48 -9.59
N ALA A 188 9.61 10.54 -10.92
CA ALA A 188 10.79 9.96 -11.58
C ALA A 188 12.14 10.38 -10.97
N PRO A 189 12.35 11.65 -10.56
CA PRO A 189 13.62 12.07 -9.96
C PRO A 189 13.98 11.32 -8.66
N ALA A 190 12.99 10.74 -7.97
CA ALA A 190 13.25 9.96 -6.76
C ALA A 190 13.97 8.62 -7.04
N ALA A 191 13.96 8.12 -8.27
CA ALA A 191 14.61 6.87 -8.63
C ALA A 191 16.13 6.89 -8.35
N GLU A 192 16.81 7.97 -8.77
CA GLU A 192 18.25 8.14 -8.51
C GLU A 192 18.57 8.28 -7.02
N ARG A 193 17.74 9.04 -6.30
CA ARG A 193 17.86 9.19 -4.85
C ARG A 193 17.73 7.84 -4.14
N VAL A 194 16.70 7.05 -4.48
CA VAL A 194 16.50 5.72 -3.87
C VAL A 194 17.67 4.80 -4.18
N ALA A 195 18.11 4.72 -5.43
CA ALA A 195 19.23 3.87 -5.83
C ALA A 195 20.53 4.24 -5.10
N ALA A 196 20.77 5.53 -4.83
CA ALA A 196 21.94 6.01 -4.09
C ALA A 196 21.85 5.68 -2.58
N VAL A 197 20.66 5.81 -1.98
CA VAL A 197 20.44 5.62 -0.53
C VAL A 197 20.26 4.14 -0.17
N ARG A 198 19.62 3.37 -1.05
CA ARG A 198 19.30 1.94 -0.91
C ARG A 198 19.75 1.16 -2.14
N PRO A 199 21.06 0.92 -2.30
CA PRO A 199 21.60 0.19 -3.47
C PRO A 199 21.14 -1.27 -3.52
N ASP A 200 20.57 -1.79 -2.44
CA ASP A 200 19.96 -3.11 -2.33
C ASP A 200 18.49 -3.15 -2.79
N ALA A 201 17.85 -2.00 -3.00
CA ALA A 201 16.48 -1.94 -3.48
C ALA A 201 16.37 -2.26 -4.98
N ASP A 202 15.27 -2.92 -5.37
CA ASP A 202 14.92 -3.15 -6.78
C ASP A 202 14.27 -1.89 -7.35
N VAL A 203 15.05 -1.04 -8.04
CA VAL A 203 14.55 0.21 -8.61
C VAL A 203 14.35 0.05 -10.11
N SER A 204 13.16 0.38 -10.60
CA SER A 204 12.81 0.33 -12.03
C SER A 204 12.14 1.63 -12.47
N VAL A 205 12.54 2.11 -13.65
CA VAL A 205 11.86 3.23 -14.34
C VAL A 205 11.23 2.68 -15.61
N LEU A 206 9.90 2.83 -15.74
CA LEU A 206 9.08 2.30 -16.83
C LEU A 206 8.49 3.42 -17.66
N ASP A 207 8.07 3.10 -18.89
CA ASP A 207 7.41 4.10 -19.75
C ASP A 207 5.96 4.35 -19.29
N GLY A 208 5.76 5.45 -18.57
CA GLY A 208 4.46 5.83 -18.02
C GLY A 208 4.53 7.13 -17.23
N GLY A 209 3.38 7.62 -16.82
CA GLY A 209 3.18 8.74 -15.91
C GLY A 209 2.87 8.27 -14.48
N HIS A 210 2.27 9.16 -13.67
CA HIS A 210 1.93 8.86 -12.27
C HIS A 210 0.88 7.74 -12.11
N ALA A 211 0.03 7.50 -13.11
CA ALA A 211 -0.87 6.33 -13.13
C ALA A 211 -0.18 5.07 -13.68
N LEU A 212 1.06 4.80 -13.28
CA LEU A 212 1.94 3.78 -13.85
C LEU A 212 1.31 2.39 -13.93
N HIS A 213 0.52 2.02 -12.91
CA HIS A 213 -0.23 0.76 -12.87
C HIS A 213 -1.33 0.64 -13.96
N LEU A 214 -1.67 1.75 -14.62
CA LEU A 214 -2.56 1.79 -15.79
C LEU A 214 -1.75 1.89 -17.08
N ASP A 215 -0.75 2.78 -17.11
CA ASP A 215 0.06 3.09 -18.29
C ASP A 215 0.94 1.90 -18.71
N ALA A 216 1.61 1.26 -17.74
CA ALA A 216 2.54 0.14 -17.93
C ALA A 216 2.03 -1.12 -17.19
N ARG A 217 0.75 -1.46 -17.36
CA ARG A 217 0.04 -2.49 -16.58
C ARG A 217 0.78 -3.83 -16.52
N THR A 218 1.21 -4.34 -17.64
CA THR A 218 1.88 -5.65 -17.74
C THR A 218 3.23 -5.62 -17.06
N GLU A 219 4.05 -4.60 -17.36
CA GLU A 219 5.38 -4.44 -16.80
C GLU A 219 5.34 -4.25 -15.28
N VAL A 220 4.39 -3.44 -14.77
CA VAL A 220 4.18 -3.28 -13.32
C VAL A 220 3.80 -4.60 -12.68
N ALA A 221 2.86 -5.35 -13.28
CA ALA A 221 2.45 -6.65 -12.74
C ALA A 221 3.63 -7.65 -12.72
N ASP A 222 4.40 -7.72 -13.79
CA ASP A 222 5.55 -8.63 -13.90
C ASP A 222 6.66 -8.28 -12.91
N ARG A 223 6.95 -6.98 -12.72
CA ARG A 223 7.92 -6.52 -11.72
C ARG A 223 7.47 -6.85 -10.29
N LEU A 224 6.20 -6.61 -9.97
CA LEU A 224 5.65 -6.93 -8.66
C LEU A 224 5.66 -8.43 -8.39
N VAL A 225 5.23 -9.26 -9.34
CA VAL A 225 5.29 -10.73 -9.21
C VAL A 225 6.72 -11.19 -9.03
N GLY A 226 7.65 -10.73 -9.91
CA GLY A 226 9.06 -11.11 -9.81
C GLY A 226 9.72 -10.67 -8.50
N PHE A 227 9.34 -9.54 -7.92
CA PHE A 227 9.82 -9.09 -6.61
C PHE A 227 9.27 -9.99 -5.50
N LEU A 228 7.97 -10.21 -5.47
CA LEU A 228 7.28 -10.97 -4.42
C LEU A 228 7.67 -12.46 -4.43
N ASP A 229 7.84 -13.07 -5.60
CA ASP A 229 8.21 -14.49 -5.73
C ASP A 229 9.66 -14.77 -5.25
N ARG A 230 10.50 -13.73 -5.09
CA ARG A 230 11.84 -13.85 -4.47
C ARG A 230 11.81 -13.89 -2.95
N LEU A 231 10.67 -13.56 -2.34
CA LEU A 231 10.53 -13.61 -0.88
C LEU A 231 10.54 -15.08 -0.43
N ALA A 232 11.23 -15.34 0.68
CA ALA A 232 11.15 -16.65 1.30
C ALA A 232 9.68 -16.98 1.63
N PRO A 233 9.22 -18.22 1.42
CA PRO A 233 7.88 -18.60 1.86
C PRO A 233 7.75 -18.33 3.38
N PRO A 234 6.56 -17.92 3.88
CA PRO A 234 6.36 -17.72 5.31
C PRO A 234 6.76 -19.00 6.03
N ALA A 235 7.52 -18.87 7.13
CA ALA A 235 7.85 -20.02 7.97
C ALA A 235 6.53 -20.72 8.31
N ALA A 236 6.46 -22.03 8.02
CA ALA A 236 5.28 -22.83 8.36
C ALA A 236 4.96 -22.57 9.84
N VAL A 237 3.77 -22.04 10.11
CA VAL A 237 3.27 -21.96 11.49
C VAL A 237 3.26 -23.38 11.99
N GLY A 238 4.24 -23.71 12.86
CA GLY A 238 4.39 -25.07 13.38
C GLY A 238 3.05 -25.50 13.91
N ASP A 239 2.59 -26.66 13.47
CA ASP A 239 1.43 -27.36 14.05
C ASP A 239 1.59 -27.28 15.56
N ARG A 240 0.80 -26.43 16.21
CA ARG A 240 0.61 -26.55 17.63
C ARG A 240 -0.04 -27.90 17.79
N HIS A 241 0.75 -28.87 18.27
CA HIS A 241 0.29 -30.16 18.72
C HIS A 241 -1.09 -30.00 19.33
N LEU A 242 -2.12 -30.49 18.61
CA LEU A 242 -3.35 -30.85 19.22
C LEU A 242 -2.95 -31.85 20.31
N LEU A 243 -3.03 -31.43 21.56
CA LEU A 243 -2.87 -32.30 22.71
C LEU A 243 -3.88 -33.43 22.51
N ASP A 244 -3.38 -34.63 22.37
CA ASP A 244 -4.11 -35.89 22.31
C ASP A 244 -4.98 -35.99 23.54
N PRO A 245 -6.30 -36.09 23.47
CA PRO A 245 -7.17 -36.18 24.66
C PRO A 245 -7.32 -37.58 25.20
N GLU A 246 -6.42 -38.54 24.88
CA GLU A 246 -6.50 -39.91 25.41
C GLU A 246 -5.27 -40.30 26.21
N ALA A 247 -5.23 -39.86 27.47
CA ALA A 247 -4.45 -40.54 28.52
C ALA A 247 -5.22 -40.43 29.83
N VAL A 248 -6.32 -41.18 29.93
CA VAL A 248 -6.90 -41.53 31.23
C VAL A 248 -6.29 -42.86 31.64
N PRO A 249 -5.47 -42.94 32.70
CA PRO A 249 -5.07 -44.22 33.25
C PRO A 249 -6.24 -44.82 34.02
N HIS A 250 -6.67 -46.00 33.58
CA HIS A 250 -7.50 -46.87 34.38
C HIS A 250 -6.65 -47.45 35.51
N GLY A 251 -6.98 -47.10 36.75
CA GLY A 251 -6.53 -47.69 37.98
C GLY A 251 -7.63 -47.61 39.03
#